data_1a2604b2d7196e7f8cbe6a0a2f43a2a8
#
_entry.id   1a2604b2d7196e7f8cbe6a0a2f43a2a8
#
_cell.length_a   1.000
_cell.length_b   1.000
_cell.length_c   1.000
_cell.angle_alpha   90.00
_cell.angle_beta   90.00
_cell.angle_gamma   90.00
#
_symmetry.space_group_name_H-M   'P 1'
#
loop_
_entity.id
_entity.type
_entity.pdbx_description
1 polymer ?
#
loop_
_entity_poly.entity_id
_entity_poly.type
_entity_poly.pdbx_seq_one_letter_code
_entity_poly.pdbx_strand_id
1 'polypeptide(L)'
;MNSTISLPYINGEWLPMCLEKYVIYAVLWPLLALTAVPIWIFFYVYLSVFIVLLYKMSSKTKEEAQRSYYFILGNLWDYFGRIWHGYELHGIENLPDGPGLIIYYHAPIPIDHIFFLAKIFFLKKKLCCYTVVDQFVFKIPGLKMLGSKLKMITGSKEECLHALKNGDWVAISPGGTREAIFSDETYKILWEHLYEFIRWPLIILYGGFPVKWRAHIGKPIPYDPNITADELVKKVQNSLQTLIEKNQKLPGSIRRALLA
;
A
#
# COMPACT_ATOMS: atom_id res chain seq x y z
N MET A 1 70.66 26.26 -4.76
CA MET A 1 69.30 26.66 -4.34
C MET A 1 68.43 25.40 -4.34
N ASN A 2 68.40 24.66 -3.23
CA ASN A 2 67.54 23.46 -3.06
C ASN A 2 66.28 23.92 -2.37
N SER A 3 65.19 24.00 -3.11
CA SER A 3 63.85 24.20 -2.57
C SER A 3 63.30 22.87 -2.17
N THR A 4 63.48 22.50 -0.92
CA THR A 4 62.76 21.38 -0.28
C THR A 4 61.28 21.77 -0.13
N ILE A 5 60.44 21.17 -0.95
CA ILE A 5 58.96 21.25 -0.79
C ILE A 5 58.65 20.45 0.47
N SER A 6 58.42 21.16 1.58
CA SER A 6 57.88 20.54 2.79
C SER A 6 56.40 20.20 2.55
N LEU A 7 56.11 18.92 2.38
CA LEU A 7 54.73 18.45 2.48
C LEU A 7 54.18 18.82 3.87
N PRO A 8 52.98 19.40 3.95
CA PRO A 8 52.39 19.71 5.24
C PRO A 8 52.23 18.39 6.05
N TYR A 9 52.83 18.39 7.20
CA TYR A 9 52.72 17.33 8.19
C TYR A 9 51.25 17.20 8.57
N ILE A 10 50.61 16.14 8.09
CA ILE A 10 49.23 15.82 8.43
C ILE A 10 49.27 15.31 9.86
N ASN A 11 49.03 16.21 10.83
CA ASN A 11 48.83 15.81 12.21
C ASN A 11 47.73 14.75 12.23
N GLY A 12 48.03 13.60 12.87
CA GLY A 12 47.19 12.41 12.90
C GLY A 12 45.78 12.59 13.49
N GLU A 13 45.42 13.82 13.85
CA GLU A 13 44.11 14.21 14.36
C GLU A 13 43.06 14.50 13.27
N TRP A 14 43.46 14.79 12.04
CA TRP A 14 42.52 15.05 10.94
C TRP A 14 41.83 13.80 10.41
N LEU A 15 42.51 12.69 10.38
CA LEU A 15 41.99 11.43 9.89
C LEU A 15 40.88 10.88 10.78
N PRO A 16 41.02 10.83 12.14
CA PRO A 16 39.91 10.43 13.01
C PRO A 16 38.74 11.39 12.95
N MET A 17 38.94 12.70 12.87
CA MET A 17 37.87 13.70 12.79
C MET A 17 37.09 13.64 11.45
N CYS A 18 37.76 13.39 10.35
CA CYS A 18 37.11 13.14 9.07
C CYS A 18 36.37 11.81 9.07
N LEU A 19 36.97 10.75 9.59
CA LEU A 19 36.35 9.43 9.70
C LEU A 19 35.11 9.49 10.60
N GLU A 20 35.17 10.18 11.72
CA GLU A 20 34.04 10.38 12.63
C GLU A 20 32.88 11.10 11.94
N LYS A 21 33.15 12.17 11.18
CA LYS A 21 32.13 12.85 10.37
C LYS A 21 31.51 11.93 9.33
N TYR A 22 32.33 11.18 8.58
CA TYR A 22 31.81 10.25 7.57
C TYR A 22 31.00 9.10 8.19
N VAL A 23 31.42 8.58 9.35
CA VAL A 23 30.66 7.55 10.09
C VAL A 23 29.34 8.13 10.60
N ILE A 24 29.37 9.34 11.17
CA ILE A 24 28.13 10.03 11.60
C ILE A 24 27.20 10.23 10.42
N TYR A 25 27.67 10.70 9.28
CA TYR A 25 26.83 10.87 8.09
C TYR A 25 26.35 9.52 7.53
N ALA A 26 27.19 8.52 7.47
CA ALA A 26 26.86 7.19 6.97
C ALA A 26 25.80 6.47 7.83
N VAL A 27 25.72 6.79 9.13
CA VAL A 27 24.74 6.24 10.05
C VAL A 27 23.52 7.14 10.17
N LEU A 28 23.73 8.46 10.30
CA LEU A 28 22.67 9.42 10.54
C LEU A 28 21.72 9.55 9.34
N TRP A 29 22.26 9.61 8.12
CA TRP A 29 21.43 9.76 6.91
C TRP A 29 20.50 8.57 6.63
N PRO A 30 20.96 7.30 6.71
CA PRO A 30 20.05 6.17 6.62
C PRO A 30 19.01 6.14 7.74
N LEU A 31 19.40 6.52 8.97
CA LEU A 31 18.49 6.58 10.10
C LEU A 31 17.41 7.68 9.90
N LEU A 32 17.81 8.86 9.43
CA LEU A 32 16.88 9.94 9.06
C LEU A 32 15.98 9.54 7.89
N ALA A 33 16.53 8.87 6.88
CA ALA A 33 15.75 8.35 5.77
C ALA A 33 14.73 7.31 6.26
N LEU A 34 15.13 6.38 7.11
CA LEU A 34 14.26 5.37 7.71
C LEU A 34 13.12 5.98 8.53
N THR A 35 13.42 7.02 9.32
CA THR A 35 12.39 7.71 10.12
C THR A 35 11.53 8.65 9.28
N ALA A 36 12.06 9.20 8.19
CA ALA A 36 11.32 10.08 7.30
C ALA A 36 10.24 9.35 6.49
N VAL A 37 10.42 8.05 6.19
CA VAL A 37 9.49 7.30 5.35
C VAL A 37 8.07 7.24 5.92
N PRO A 38 7.84 6.88 7.20
CA PRO A 38 6.50 6.96 7.79
C PRO A 38 5.93 8.39 7.74
N ILE A 39 6.77 9.40 7.96
CA ILE A 39 6.36 10.81 7.91
C ILE A 39 5.84 11.18 6.51
N TRP A 40 6.50 10.73 5.45
CA TRP A 40 6.06 10.96 4.08
C TRP A 40 4.70 10.33 3.79
N ILE A 41 4.45 9.10 4.26
CA ILE A 41 3.15 8.44 4.10
C ILE A 41 2.05 9.24 4.81
N PHE A 42 2.27 9.64 6.05
CA PHE A 42 1.33 10.49 6.78
C PHE A 42 1.13 11.83 6.08
N PHE A 43 2.21 12.44 5.57
CA PHE A 43 2.12 13.67 4.79
C PHE A 43 1.19 13.51 3.58
N TYR A 44 1.36 12.44 2.78
CA TYR A 44 0.50 12.17 1.62
C TYR A 44 -0.96 11.91 2.00
N VAL A 45 -1.18 11.20 3.11
CA VAL A 45 -2.53 10.97 3.64
C VAL A 45 -3.19 12.29 4.06
N TYR A 46 -2.51 13.13 4.84
CA TYR A 46 -3.07 14.40 5.28
C TYR A 46 -3.16 15.45 4.15
N LEU A 47 -2.26 15.42 3.20
CA LEU A 47 -2.39 16.18 1.96
C LEU A 47 -3.66 15.77 1.20
N SER A 48 -3.97 14.48 1.15
CA SER A 48 -5.21 13.98 0.55
C SER A 48 -6.45 14.49 1.29
N VAL A 49 -6.43 14.52 2.63
CA VAL A 49 -7.49 15.11 3.45
C VAL A 49 -7.66 16.59 3.11
N PHE A 50 -6.57 17.33 3.04
CA PHE A 50 -6.56 18.77 2.72
C PHE A 50 -7.12 19.05 1.33
N ILE A 51 -6.73 18.28 0.31
CA ILE A 51 -7.25 18.38 -1.05
C ILE A 51 -8.77 18.19 -1.06
N VAL A 52 -9.28 17.15 -0.39
CA VAL A 52 -10.71 16.91 -0.31
C VAL A 52 -11.46 18.07 0.35
N LEU A 53 -10.88 18.65 1.42
CA LEU A 53 -11.44 19.82 2.09
C LEU A 53 -11.50 21.03 1.19
N LEU A 54 -10.42 21.35 0.48
CA LEU A 54 -10.37 22.48 -0.46
C LEU A 54 -11.46 22.36 -1.55
N TYR A 55 -11.57 21.17 -2.16
CA TYR A 55 -12.59 20.98 -3.20
C TYR A 55 -14.02 20.97 -2.67
N LYS A 56 -14.22 20.49 -1.44
CA LYS A 56 -15.52 20.59 -0.77
C LYS A 56 -15.95 22.04 -0.55
N MET A 57 -15.00 22.92 -0.27
CA MET A 57 -15.26 24.35 -0.02
C MET A 57 -15.39 25.16 -1.31
N SER A 58 -14.65 24.79 -2.36
CA SER A 58 -14.53 25.56 -3.59
C SER A 58 -15.55 25.20 -4.68
N SER A 59 -16.08 23.97 -4.68
CA SER A 59 -16.92 23.49 -5.78
C SER A 59 -18.39 23.81 -5.57
N LYS A 60 -19.07 24.18 -6.66
CA LYS A 60 -20.51 24.53 -6.68
C LYS A 60 -21.40 23.32 -6.46
N THR A 61 -21.00 22.14 -6.97
CA THR A 61 -21.76 20.90 -6.84
C THR A 61 -20.93 19.80 -6.18
N LYS A 62 -21.62 18.83 -5.53
CA LYS A 62 -20.94 17.67 -4.91
C LYS A 62 -20.26 16.77 -5.96
N GLU A 63 -20.85 16.66 -7.14
CA GLU A 63 -20.35 15.81 -8.24
C GLU A 63 -19.07 16.39 -8.86
N GLU A 64 -19.04 17.70 -9.12
CA GLU A 64 -17.84 18.38 -9.61
C GLU A 64 -16.70 18.26 -8.60
N ALA A 65 -16.97 18.51 -7.30
CA ALA A 65 -16.00 18.33 -6.26
C ALA A 65 -15.45 16.90 -6.25
N GLN A 66 -16.34 15.90 -6.33
CA GLN A 66 -15.97 14.50 -6.30
C GLN A 66 -15.07 14.14 -7.48
N ARG A 67 -15.43 14.50 -8.68
CA ARG A 67 -14.63 14.22 -9.88
C ARG A 67 -13.25 14.87 -9.81
N SER A 68 -13.20 16.11 -9.35
CA SER A 68 -11.96 16.88 -9.26
C SER A 68 -11.00 16.31 -8.23
N TYR A 69 -11.45 16.03 -7.00
CA TYR A 69 -10.53 15.47 -6.01
C TYR A 69 -10.12 14.03 -6.34
N TYR A 70 -10.99 13.19 -6.94
CA TYR A 70 -10.59 11.86 -7.41
C TYR A 70 -9.49 11.93 -8.47
N PHE A 71 -9.61 12.87 -9.41
CA PHE A 71 -8.59 13.07 -10.42
C PHE A 71 -7.25 13.49 -9.82
N ILE A 72 -7.26 14.43 -8.88
CA ILE A 72 -6.03 14.92 -8.25
C ILE A 72 -5.43 13.86 -7.32
N LEU A 73 -6.24 13.22 -6.49
CA LEU A 73 -5.77 12.15 -5.61
C LEU A 73 -5.24 10.96 -6.41
N GLY A 74 -5.96 10.57 -7.46
CA GLY A 74 -5.51 9.50 -8.35
C GLY A 74 -4.13 9.80 -8.94
N ASN A 75 -3.91 11.01 -9.48
CA ASN A 75 -2.60 11.41 -10.00
C ASN A 75 -1.53 11.45 -8.91
N LEU A 76 -1.84 12.02 -7.74
CA LEU A 76 -0.92 12.12 -6.62
C LEU A 76 -0.40 10.75 -6.19
N TRP A 77 -1.31 9.80 -5.96
CA TRP A 77 -0.96 8.47 -5.50
C TRP A 77 -0.35 7.60 -6.61
N ASP A 78 -0.82 7.71 -7.85
CA ASP A 78 -0.21 7.03 -8.99
C ASP A 78 1.22 7.51 -9.25
N TYR A 79 1.45 8.81 -9.16
CA TYR A 79 2.79 9.40 -9.31
C TYR A 79 3.73 8.94 -8.19
N PHE A 80 3.26 8.96 -6.94
CA PHE A 80 4.03 8.47 -5.81
C PHE A 80 4.36 6.97 -5.97
N GLY A 81 3.37 6.15 -6.32
CA GLY A 81 3.59 4.72 -6.56
C GLY A 81 4.61 4.44 -7.65
N ARG A 82 4.55 5.18 -8.75
CA ARG A 82 5.49 5.01 -9.88
C ARG A 82 6.90 5.45 -9.54
N ILE A 83 7.08 6.62 -8.94
CA ILE A 83 8.42 7.17 -8.67
C ILE A 83 9.09 6.45 -7.51
N TRP A 84 8.36 6.29 -6.39
CA TRP A 84 8.96 5.75 -5.17
C TRP A 84 9.09 4.23 -5.19
N HIS A 85 8.07 3.54 -5.72
CA HIS A 85 7.99 2.08 -5.71
C HIS A 85 8.10 1.44 -7.09
N GLY A 86 8.20 2.21 -8.17
CA GLY A 86 8.14 1.64 -9.52
C GLY A 86 6.91 0.76 -9.71
N TYR A 87 5.75 1.16 -9.14
CA TYR A 87 4.54 0.34 -9.05
C TYR A 87 4.02 -0.08 -10.42
N GLU A 88 3.85 -1.37 -10.59
CA GLU A 88 3.29 -2.00 -11.79
C GLU A 88 2.02 -2.79 -11.43
N LEU A 89 1.01 -2.70 -12.29
CA LEU A 89 -0.23 -3.47 -12.18
C LEU A 89 -0.37 -4.38 -13.40
N HIS A 90 -0.44 -5.69 -13.15
CA HIS A 90 -0.56 -6.73 -14.16
C HIS A 90 -1.90 -7.44 -14.05
N GLY A 91 -2.49 -7.84 -15.18
CA GLY A 91 -3.75 -8.56 -15.22
C GLY A 91 -5.00 -7.69 -15.09
N ILE A 92 -4.92 -6.41 -15.44
CA ILE A 92 -6.06 -5.48 -15.40
C ILE A 92 -7.24 -5.95 -16.25
N GLU A 93 -6.97 -6.73 -17.29
CA GLU A 93 -7.95 -7.36 -18.17
C GLU A 93 -8.81 -8.41 -17.45
N ASN A 94 -8.32 -8.96 -16.33
CA ASN A 94 -9.05 -9.93 -15.52
C ASN A 94 -10.15 -9.28 -14.64
N LEU A 95 -10.15 -7.95 -14.51
CA LEU A 95 -11.20 -7.27 -13.75
C LEU A 95 -12.50 -7.24 -14.55
N PRO A 96 -13.62 -7.70 -13.97
CA PRO A 96 -14.92 -7.70 -14.63
C PRO A 96 -15.42 -6.27 -14.85
N ASP A 97 -16.23 -6.05 -15.86
CA ASP A 97 -16.88 -4.76 -16.07
C ASP A 97 -18.09 -4.56 -15.12
N GLY A 98 -18.70 -5.65 -14.66
CA GLY A 98 -19.80 -5.66 -13.69
C GLY A 98 -19.37 -5.65 -12.23
N PRO A 99 -20.32 -5.89 -11.31
CA PRO A 99 -20.02 -6.00 -9.87
C PRO A 99 -19.12 -7.20 -9.57
N GLY A 100 -18.31 -7.09 -8.52
CA GLY A 100 -17.44 -8.19 -8.12
C GLY A 100 -16.74 -7.96 -6.79
N LEU A 101 -16.30 -9.05 -6.19
CA LEU A 101 -15.45 -9.04 -5.01
C LEU A 101 -13.99 -9.12 -5.45
N ILE A 102 -13.19 -8.17 -5.01
CA ILE A 102 -11.74 -8.16 -5.18
C ILE A 102 -11.14 -8.62 -3.86
N ILE A 103 -10.58 -9.82 -3.87
CA ILE A 103 -9.91 -10.39 -2.70
C ILE A 103 -8.41 -10.18 -2.85
N TYR A 104 -7.77 -9.61 -1.83
CA TYR A 104 -6.34 -9.34 -1.87
C TYR A 104 -5.63 -9.74 -0.57
N TYR A 105 -4.33 -10.01 -0.69
CA TYR A 105 -3.44 -10.25 0.44
C TYR A 105 -3.11 -8.93 1.14
N HIS A 106 -3.21 -8.90 2.47
CA HIS A 106 -3.00 -7.67 3.24
C HIS A 106 -1.51 -7.46 3.55
N ALA A 107 -0.89 -6.52 2.85
CA ALA A 107 0.44 -6.05 3.23
C ALA A 107 0.42 -5.35 4.60
N PRO A 108 1.55 -5.25 5.32
CA PRO A 108 1.64 -4.56 6.62
C PRO A 108 1.07 -3.14 6.60
N ILE A 109 1.29 -2.41 5.52
CA ILE A 109 0.65 -1.13 5.25
C ILE A 109 0.03 -1.22 3.85
N PRO A 110 -1.30 -1.14 3.70
CA PRO A 110 -1.99 -1.39 2.42
C PRO A 110 -1.92 -0.19 1.46
N ILE A 111 -0.75 0.41 1.29
CA ILE A 111 -0.52 1.52 0.35
C ILE A 111 -0.62 1.03 -1.09
N ASP A 112 -0.20 -0.19 -1.36
CA ASP A 112 -0.35 -0.89 -2.63
C ASP A 112 -1.80 -0.92 -3.10
N HIS A 113 -2.75 -1.08 -2.18
CA HIS A 113 -4.17 -0.98 -2.48
C HIS A 113 -4.59 0.44 -2.90
N ILE A 114 -4.00 1.48 -2.30
CA ILE A 114 -4.25 2.88 -2.73
C ILE A 114 -3.71 3.09 -4.16
N PHE A 115 -2.55 2.55 -4.48
CA PHE A 115 -2.01 2.61 -5.85
C PHE A 115 -2.89 1.84 -6.84
N PHE A 116 -3.41 0.67 -6.42
CA PHE A 116 -4.38 -0.08 -7.19
C PHE A 116 -5.63 0.75 -7.48
N LEU A 117 -6.23 1.39 -6.47
CA LEU A 117 -7.39 2.27 -6.65
C LEU A 117 -7.10 3.43 -7.62
N ALA A 118 -5.93 4.06 -7.51
CA ALA A 118 -5.49 5.10 -8.42
C ALA A 118 -5.40 4.58 -9.87
N LYS A 119 -4.82 3.40 -10.07
CA LYS A 119 -4.69 2.77 -11.41
C LYS A 119 -6.04 2.42 -12.02
N ILE A 120 -6.94 1.78 -11.27
CA ILE A 120 -8.26 1.42 -11.82
C ILE A 120 -9.10 2.65 -12.17
N PHE A 121 -8.95 3.74 -11.42
CA PHE A 121 -9.61 5.00 -11.73
C PHE A 121 -9.23 5.49 -13.14
N PHE A 122 -7.95 5.46 -13.52
CA PHE A 122 -7.50 5.91 -14.82
C PHE A 122 -7.75 4.89 -15.94
N LEU A 123 -7.50 3.61 -15.68
CA LEU A 123 -7.54 2.57 -16.71
C LEU A 123 -8.95 2.06 -17.01
N LYS A 124 -9.76 1.87 -15.96
CA LYS A 124 -11.14 1.38 -16.10
C LYS A 124 -12.19 2.49 -15.99
N LYS A 125 -11.78 3.73 -15.67
CA LYS A 125 -12.68 4.88 -15.43
C LYS A 125 -13.79 4.56 -14.42
N LYS A 126 -13.53 3.61 -13.52
CA LYS A 126 -14.48 3.16 -12.50
C LYS A 126 -14.24 3.94 -11.20
N LEU A 127 -15.22 4.73 -10.82
CA LEU A 127 -15.17 5.58 -9.62
C LEU A 127 -15.53 4.83 -8.34
N CYS A 128 -16.19 3.68 -8.46
CA CYS A 128 -16.82 3.00 -7.34
C CYS A 128 -16.17 1.62 -7.11
N CYS A 129 -15.14 1.61 -6.26
CA CYS A 129 -14.64 0.43 -5.59
C CYS A 129 -14.74 0.68 -4.09
N TYR A 130 -15.64 -0.02 -3.43
CA TYR A 130 -15.77 0.04 -1.97
C TYR A 130 -14.65 -0.78 -1.35
N THR A 131 -13.92 -0.19 -0.42
CA THR A 131 -12.82 -0.86 0.29
C THR A 131 -13.22 -1.13 1.71
N VAL A 132 -13.20 -2.40 2.10
CA VAL A 132 -13.43 -2.80 3.50
C VAL A 132 -12.17 -2.47 4.30
N VAL A 133 -12.34 -1.70 5.37
CA VAL A 133 -11.27 -1.29 6.28
C VAL A 133 -11.68 -1.53 7.72
N ASP A 134 -10.69 -1.68 8.60
CA ASP A 134 -10.94 -1.82 10.02
C ASP A 134 -11.53 -0.52 10.61
N GLN A 135 -12.41 -0.68 11.60
CA GLN A 135 -13.10 0.44 12.27
C GLN A 135 -12.14 1.46 12.89
N PHE A 136 -10.93 1.04 13.31
CA PHE A 136 -9.96 1.96 13.89
C PHE A 136 -9.53 3.05 12.91
N VAL A 137 -9.54 2.78 11.59
CA VAL A 137 -9.20 3.75 10.53
C VAL A 137 -10.09 4.99 10.63
N PHE A 138 -11.37 4.80 10.94
CA PHE A 138 -12.34 5.90 11.09
C PHE A 138 -12.17 6.70 12.39
N LYS A 139 -11.37 6.19 13.35
CA LYS A 139 -11.03 6.91 14.60
C LYS A 139 -9.85 7.86 14.40
N ILE A 140 -9.08 7.70 13.34
CA ILE A 140 -7.95 8.58 13.02
C ILE A 140 -8.50 9.92 12.49
N PRO A 141 -8.07 11.06 13.07
CA PRO A 141 -8.53 12.38 12.64
C PRO A 141 -8.37 12.60 11.13
N GLY A 142 -9.41 13.08 10.47
CA GLY A 142 -9.44 13.32 9.02
C GLY A 142 -9.71 12.07 8.16
N LEU A 143 -9.34 10.86 8.61
CA LEU A 143 -9.54 9.64 7.81
C LEU A 143 -11.00 9.23 7.68
N LYS A 144 -11.83 9.52 8.68
CA LYS A 144 -13.30 9.31 8.57
C LYS A 144 -13.89 10.09 7.40
N MET A 145 -13.46 11.34 7.23
CA MET A 145 -13.94 12.19 6.12
C MET A 145 -13.38 11.69 4.78
N LEU A 146 -12.07 11.44 4.71
CA LEU A 146 -11.42 10.91 3.52
C LEU A 146 -12.01 9.55 3.12
N GLY A 147 -12.18 8.65 4.08
CA GLY A 147 -12.75 7.32 3.87
C GLY A 147 -14.17 7.36 3.31
N SER A 148 -15.03 8.22 3.84
CA SER A 148 -16.38 8.40 3.30
C SER A 148 -16.39 8.86 1.84
N LYS A 149 -15.37 9.62 1.42
CA LYS A 149 -15.22 10.11 0.05
C LYS A 149 -14.57 9.06 -0.86
N LEU A 150 -13.64 8.26 -0.35
CA LEU A 150 -12.98 7.18 -1.09
C LEU A 150 -13.74 5.84 -1.01
N LYS A 151 -15.01 5.85 -0.57
CA LYS A 151 -15.83 4.65 -0.48
C LYS A 151 -15.26 3.57 0.44
N MET A 152 -14.59 3.97 1.54
CA MET A 152 -14.21 3.04 2.60
C MET A 152 -15.44 2.68 3.44
N ILE A 153 -15.60 1.39 3.74
CA ILE A 153 -16.71 0.84 4.52
C ILE A 153 -16.18 -0.07 5.63
N THR A 154 -17.01 -0.32 6.64
CA THR A 154 -16.64 -1.20 7.75
C THR A 154 -16.77 -2.69 7.41
N GLY A 155 -17.37 -3.00 6.26
CA GLY A 155 -17.50 -4.36 5.77
C GLY A 155 -18.65 -5.14 6.38
N SER A 156 -19.69 -4.46 6.85
CA SER A 156 -20.94 -5.16 7.19
C SER A 156 -21.52 -5.83 5.95
N LYS A 157 -22.24 -6.94 6.18
CA LYS A 157 -22.86 -7.69 5.08
C LYS A 157 -23.79 -6.79 4.26
N GLU A 158 -24.52 -5.90 4.92
CA GLU A 158 -25.47 -4.96 4.32
C GLU A 158 -24.75 -3.96 3.42
N GLU A 159 -23.64 -3.37 3.87
CA GLU A 159 -22.85 -2.42 3.09
C GLU A 159 -22.26 -3.08 1.83
N CYS A 160 -21.69 -4.27 1.99
CA CYS A 160 -21.11 -5.01 0.86
C CYS A 160 -22.18 -5.41 -0.16
N LEU A 161 -23.33 -5.93 0.29
CA LEU A 161 -24.45 -6.27 -0.59
C LEU A 161 -25.03 -5.06 -1.30
N HIS A 162 -25.14 -3.94 -0.60
CA HIS A 162 -25.61 -2.68 -1.21
C HIS A 162 -24.67 -2.24 -2.36
N ALA A 163 -23.36 -2.27 -2.13
CA ALA A 163 -22.39 -1.90 -3.16
C ALA A 163 -22.48 -2.84 -4.37
N LEU A 164 -22.50 -4.16 -4.15
CA LEU A 164 -22.61 -5.14 -5.23
C LEU A 164 -23.90 -5.04 -6.03
N LYS A 165 -25.04 -4.80 -5.36
CA LYS A 165 -26.36 -4.60 -6.02
C LYS A 165 -26.38 -3.33 -6.89
N ASN A 166 -25.60 -2.31 -6.54
CA ASN A 166 -25.45 -1.09 -7.31
C ASN A 166 -24.48 -1.24 -8.50
N GLY A 167 -23.94 -2.43 -8.74
CA GLY A 167 -23.00 -2.68 -9.83
C GLY A 167 -21.56 -2.29 -9.51
N ASP A 168 -21.24 -2.03 -8.23
CA ASP A 168 -19.91 -1.60 -7.80
C ASP A 168 -19.02 -2.77 -7.42
N TRP A 169 -17.72 -2.51 -7.30
CA TRP A 169 -16.75 -3.47 -6.75
C TRP A 169 -16.64 -3.31 -5.25
N VAL A 170 -16.35 -4.43 -4.58
CA VAL A 170 -16.00 -4.46 -3.16
C VAL A 170 -14.64 -5.12 -3.02
N ALA A 171 -13.68 -4.40 -2.47
CA ALA A 171 -12.34 -4.90 -2.19
C ALA A 171 -12.23 -5.26 -0.70
N ILE A 172 -11.80 -6.48 -0.42
CA ILE A 172 -11.67 -7.01 0.94
C ILE A 172 -10.41 -7.85 1.07
N SER A 173 -9.73 -7.69 2.21
CA SER A 173 -8.69 -8.63 2.65
C SER A 173 -9.23 -9.46 3.79
N PRO A 174 -9.51 -10.75 3.60
CA PRO A 174 -10.08 -11.60 4.63
C PRO A 174 -9.18 -11.81 5.85
N GLY A 175 -7.86 -11.79 5.66
CA GLY A 175 -6.88 -11.85 6.75
C GLY A 175 -6.80 -10.58 7.58
N GLY A 176 -7.19 -9.42 6.98
CA GLY A 176 -7.27 -8.13 7.65
C GLY A 176 -5.99 -7.74 8.41
N THR A 177 -6.17 -7.10 9.54
CA THR A 177 -5.08 -6.64 10.42
C THR A 177 -4.16 -7.78 10.89
N ARG A 178 -4.66 -9.01 10.99
CA ARG A 178 -3.85 -10.18 11.36
C ARG A 178 -2.83 -10.52 10.29
N GLU A 179 -3.26 -10.63 9.05
CA GLU A 179 -2.36 -10.89 7.92
C GLU A 179 -1.31 -9.78 7.82
N ALA A 180 -1.72 -8.52 8.04
CA ALA A 180 -0.81 -7.38 8.10
C ALA A 180 0.26 -7.50 9.19
N ILE A 181 -0.10 -8.01 10.37
CA ILE A 181 0.79 -8.06 11.54
C ILE A 181 1.65 -9.33 11.56
N PHE A 182 1.10 -10.47 11.16
CA PHE A 182 1.72 -11.78 11.33
C PHE A 182 2.27 -12.39 10.04
N SER A 183 2.09 -11.71 8.88
CA SER A 183 2.71 -12.17 7.65
C SER A 183 4.23 -12.16 7.75
N ASP A 184 4.85 -13.19 7.21
CA ASP A 184 6.29 -13.37 7.17
C ASP A 184 6.81 -13.49 5.73
N GLU A 185 8.07 -13.87 5.58
CA GLU A 185 8.72 -14.07 4.29
C GLU A 185 8.16 -15.22 3.45
N THR A 186 7.29 -16.05 4.03
CA THR A 186 6.62 -17.15 3.29
C THR A 186 5.38 -16.70 2.55
N TYR A 187 4.82 -15.53 2.90
CA TYR A 187 3.57 -14.98 2.35
C TYR A 187 2.40 -15.97 2.42
N LYS A 188 2.37 -16.79 3.47
CA LYS A 188 1.26 -17.73 3.72
C LYS A 188 0.01 -16.96 4.09
N ILE A 189 -1.11 -17.36 3.52
CA ILE A 189 -2.42 -16.75 3.80
C ILE A 189 -2.88 -17.13 5.21
N LEU A 190 -3.22 -16.12 6.03
CA LEU A 190 -3.59 -16.26 7.44
C LEU A 190 -5.06 -15.88 7.66
N TRP A 191 -6.00 -16.68 7.18
CA TRP A 191 -7.43 -16.42 7.35
C TRP A 191 -8.04 -17.14 8.56
N GLU A 192 -7.37 -18.15 9.11
CA GLU A 192 -7.82 -18.91 10.27
C GLU A 192 -7.44 -18.26 11.60
N HIS A 193 -8.23 -18.55 12.65
CA HIS A 193 -8.05 -18.01 13.99
C HIS A 193 -6.88 -18.70 14.73
N LEU A 194 -5.67 -18.32 14.45
CA LEU A 194 -4.50 -18.73 15.25
C LEU A 194 -4.07 -17.56 16.16
N TYR A 195 -3.96 -17.86 17.46
CA TYR A 195 -3.39 -16.95 18.44
C TYR A 195 -1.89 -17.07 18.37
N GLU A 196 -1.20 -16.13 17.71
CA GLU A 196 0.25 -16.05 17.74
C GLU A 196 0.73 -14.67 18.22
N PHE A 197 1.93 -14.68 18.80
CA PHE A 197 2.59 -13.57 19.47
C PHE A 197 2.70 -12.32 18.60
N ILE A 198 2.37 -11.16 19.15
CA ILE A 198 2.44 -9.84 18.52
C ILE A 198 3.89 -9.52 18.13
N ARG A 199 4.19 -9.46 16.86
CA ARG A 199 5.42 -8.86 16.33
C ARG A 199 5.22 -7.34 16.15
N TRP A 200 5.21 -6.62 17.25
CA TRP A 200 5.33 -5.16 17.28
C TRP A 200 6.83 -4.82 17.26
N PRO A 201 7.32 -3.85 16.65
CA PRO A 201 6.96 -2.56 16.04
C PRO A 201 7.52 -2.30 14.63
N LEU A 202 7.97 -3.33 13.88
CA LEU A 202 8.62 -3.19 12.58
C LEU A 202 7.64 -2.86 11.43
N ILE A 203 6.34 -3.01 11.66
CA ILE A 203 5.28 -2.80 10.66
C ILE A 203 5.33 -1.40 10.06
N ILE A 204 5.60 -0.38 10.87
CA ILE A 204 5.67 1.02 10.44
C ILE A 204 6.87 1.27 9.50
N LEU A 205 7.91 0.45 9.59
CA LEU A 205 9.13 0.57 8.79
C LEU A 205 9.06 -0.22 7.47
N TYR A 206 8.27 -1.29 7.41
CA TYR A 206 8.25 -2.20 6.26
C TYR A 206 7.56 -1.67 5.00
N GLY A 207 6.68 -0.67 5.09
CA GLY A 207 5.94 -0.14 3.94
C GLY A 207 6.58 1.01 3.20
N GLY A 208 7.76 1.44 3.59
CA GLY A 208 8.32 2.71 3.15
C GLY A 208 9.57 2.65 2.29
N PHE A 209 10.23 1.51 2.17
CA PHE A 209 11.43 1.41 1.36
C PHE A 209 11.13 1.57 -0.13
N PRO A 210 12.01 2.26 -0.90
CA PRO A 210 11.88 2.42 -2.35
C PRO A 210 12.23 1.10 -3.05
N VAL A 211 11.35 0.11 -2.91
CA VAL A 211 11.46 -1.19 -3.58
C VAL A 211 10.36 -1.32 -4.61
N LYS A 212 10.65 -2.04 -5.69
CA LYS A 212 9.70 -2.23 -6.79
C LYS A 212 8.53 -3.09 -6.35
N TRP A 213 7.32 -2.56 -6.50
CA TRP A 213 6.07 -3.25 -6.18
C TRP A 213 5.32 -3.67 -7.43
N ARG A 214 4.91 -4.92 -7.47
CA ARG A 214 4.10 -5.47 -8.54
C ARG A 214 2.83 -6.07 -7.96
N ALA A 215 1.68 -5.55 -8.41
CA ALA A 215 0.39 -6.14 -8.10
C ALA A 215 -0.06 -7.01 -9.28
N HIS A 216 -0.51 -8.21 -8.98
CA HIS A 216 -0.97 -9.19 -9.97
C HIS A 216 -2.44 -9.51 -9.73
N ILE A 217 -3.27 -9.34 -10.75
CA ILE A 217 -4.69 -9.70 -10.72
C ILE A 217 -4.83 -11.08 -11.36
N GLY A 218 -5.33 -12.03 -10.57
CA GLY A 218 -5.61 -13.39 -11.04
C GLY A 218 -6.84 -13.45 -11.94
N LYS A 219 -7.04 -14.61 -12.56
CA LYS A 219 -8.26 -14.86 -13.34
C LYS A 219 -9.49 -14.78 -12.44
N PRO A 220 -10.62 -14.21 -12.92
CA PRO A 220 -11.83 -14.14 -12.14
C PRO A 220 -12.38 -15.54 -11.84
N ILE A 221 -12.89 -15.70 -10.64
CA ILE A 221 -13.65 -16.91 -10.25
C ILE A 221 -15.11 -16.62 -10.62
N PRO A 222 -15.68 -17.37 -11.59
CA PRO A 222 -17.06 -17.14 -11.98
C PRO A 222 -18.02 -17.51 -10.85
N TYR A 223 -19.16 -16.83 -10.83
CA TYR A 223 -20.24 -17.15 -9.92
C TYR A 223 -20.79 -18.55 -10.22
N ASP A 224 -20.90 -19.37 -9.18
CA ASP A 224 -21.51 -20.69 -9.21
C ASP A 224 -22.61 -20.75 -8.13
N PRO A 225 -23.89 -20.87 -8.50
CA PRO A 225 -24.99 -20.90 -7.52
C PRO A 225 -25.02 -22.18 -6.67
N ASN A 226 -24.30 -23.22 -7.07
CA ASN A 226 -24.30 -24.51 -6.40
C ASN A 226 -23.16 -24.69 -5.38
N ILE A 227 -22.19 -23.77 -5.37
CA ILE A 227 -21.03 -23.83 -4.46
C ILE A 227 -21.44 -23.34 -3.06
N THR A 228 -21.04 -24.07 -2.04
CA THR A 228 -21.21 -23.63 -0.66
C THR A 228 -20.24 -22.49 -0.31
N ALA A 229 -20.57 -21.72 0.75
CA ALA A 229 -19.70 -20.62 1.20
C ALA A 229 -18.31 -21.12 1.57
N ASP A 230 -18.20 -22.26 2.27
CA ASP A 230 -16.91 -22.82 2.70
C ASP A 230 -16.06 -23.32 1.52
N GLU A 231 -16.69 -23.93 0.53
CA GLU A 231 -16.01 -24.34 -0.70
C GLU A 231 -15.52 -23.13 -1.50
N LEU A 232 -16.34 -22.07 -1.57
CA LEU A 232 -15.94 -20.83 -2.23
C LEU A 232 -14.73 -20.19 -1.53
N VAL A 233 -14.74 -20.12 -0.19
CA VAL A 233 -13.62 -19.59 0.59
C VAL A 233 -12.35 -20.39 0.30
N LYS A 234 -12.39 -21.71 0.33
CA LYS A 234 -11.24 -22.58 -0.01
C LYS A 234 -10.75 -22.36 -1.44
N LYS A 235 -11.67 -22.25 -2.39
CA LYS A 235 -11.34 -21.98 -3.80
C LYS A 235 -10.63 -20.65 -3.98
N VAL A 236 -11.13 -19.60 -3.32
CA VAL A 236 -10.52 -18.27 -3.34
C VAL A 236 -9.15 -18.29 -2.67
N GLN A 237 -9.02 -18.91 -1.50
CA GLN A 237 -7.76 -19.04 -0.77
C GLN A 237 -6.70 -19.77 -1.62
N ASN A 238 -7.03 -20.90 -2.22
CA ASN A 238 -6.13 -21.64 -3.10
C ASN A 238 -5.72 -20.82 -4.33
N SER A 239 -6.66 -20.10 -4.94
CA SER A 239 -6.39 -19.26 -6.11
C SER A 239 -5.44 -18.12 -5.76
N LEU A 240 -5.64 -17.47 -4.59
CA LEU A 240 -4.78 -16.40 -4.13
C LEU A 240 -3.38 -16.92 -3.76
N GLN A 241 -3.28 -18.06 -3.05
CA GLN A 241 -2.02 -18.69 -2.71
C GLN A 241 -1.22 -19.06 -3.97
N THR A 242 -1.89 -19.66 -4.97
CA THR A 242 -1.27 -19.99 -6.27
C THR A 242 -0.77 -18.74 -7.00
N LEU A 243 -1.53 -17.64 -6.92
CA LEU A 243 -1.12 -16.37 -7.52
C LEU A 243 0.14 -15.81 -6.85
N ILE A 244 0.22 -15.90 -5.52
CA ILE A 244 1.40 -15.52 -4.73
C ILE A 244 2.61 -16.36 -5.14
N GLU A 245 2.50 -17.68 -5.10
CA GLU A 245 3.57 -18.63 -5.42
C GLU A 245 4.11 -18.47 -6.85
N LYS A 246 3.22 -18.16 -7.79
CA LYS A 246 3.60 -17.94 -9.19
C LYS A 246 4.42 -16.65 -9.39
N ASN A 247 4.09 -15.59 -8.66
CA ASN A 247 4.61 -14.26 -8.94
C ASN A 247 5.64 -13.78 -7.88
N GLN A 248 5.63 -14.37 -6.69
CA GLN A 248 6.54 -14.02 -5.59
C GLN A 248 7.69 -15.02 -5.50
N LYS A 249 8.93 -14.52 -5.43
CA LYS A 249 10.10 -15.36 -5.15
C LYS A 249 10.16 -15.68 -3.66
N LEU A 250 9.72 -16.86 -3.28
CA LEU A 250 9.71 -17.34 -1.90
C LEU A 250 11.05 -17.99 -1.51
N PRO A 251 11.47 -17.89 -0.23
CA PRO A 251 10.97 -16.94 0.76
C PRO A 251 11.28 -15.49 0.37
N GLY A 252 10.48 -14.54 0.86
CA GLY A 252 10.70 -13.11 0.64
C GLY A 252 12.07 -12.66 1.15
N SER A 253 12.67 -11.64 0.53
CA SER A 253 13.97 -11.13 0.95
C SER A 253 14.08 -9.64 0.67
N ILE A 254 14.29 -8.85 1.72
CA ILE A 254 14.50 -7.41 1.63
C ILE A 254 15.71 -7.10 0.74
N ARG A 255 16.81 -7.87 0.90
CA ARG A 255 18.01 -7.69 0.07
C ARG A 255 17.72 -7.85 -1.42
N ARG A 256 16.93 -8.85 -1.80
CA ARG A 256 16.52 -9.04 -3.21
C ARG A 256 15.61 -7.91 -3.68
N ALA A 257 14.72 -7.43 -2.83
CA ALA A 257 13.80 -6.35 -3.18
C ALA A 257 14.53 -5.01 -3.43
N LEU A 258 15.61 -4.75 -2.70
CA LEU A 258 16.44 -3.56 -2.87
C LEU A 258 17.34 -3.61 -4.12
N LEU A 259 17.65 -4.82 -4.62
CA LEU A 259 18.54 -5.05 -5.78
C LEU A 259 17.78 -5.33 -7.08
N ALA A 260 16.44 -5.40 -7.05
CA ALA A 260 15.57 -5.66 -8.20
C ALA A 260 15.03 -4.37 -8.81
#